data_95ca9c92401b1549e21c1ee3d4fcadf9
#
_entry.id   95ca9c92401b1549e21c1ee3d4fcadf9
#
_cell.length_a   1.000
_cell.length_b   1.000
_cell.length_c   1.000
_cell.angle_alpha   90.00
_cell.angle_beta   90.00
_cell.angle_gamma   90.00
#
_symmetry.space_group_name_H-M   'P 1'
#
loop_
_entity.id
_entity.type
_entity.pdbx_description
1 polymer ?
#
loop_
_entity_poly.entity_id
_entity_poly.type
_entity_poly.pdbx_seq_one_letter_code
_entity_poly.pdbx_strand_id
1 'polypeptide(L)'
;MPRSNDKHRIIEHYDVLSPYYRSFWGEHLHHGYWIRGDESKEKAQLQLIEHLAQRAPVKPGADILDIGCGFGASSLYLAKNHNAAVTGITISPVQVEMAAKAAAREQLDAKFLLMDAEAMHFEKQFDLLWSVESISHYQRREEFFASAAKLLKPGGLFAITDWFKKENLTPVETRKFIHPIEKGMLVELQNMRDYERFLTSNGLQIMHREILNENCAKTWDLCLDIIRDKAFWALAVKLGAEFVSYLKAFQAMRAGFASGNFVYGLFVACAASSANAASKAG
;
A
#
# COMPACT_ATOMS: atom_id res chain seq x y z
N MET A 1 22.31 2.69 14.15
CA MET A 1 21.04 2.12 14.61
C MET A 1 20.44 1.36 13.45
N PRO A 2 19.78 0.20 13.63
CA PRO A 2 19.06 -0.46 12.55
C PRO A 2 18.02 0.51 11.98
N ARG A 3 17.78 0.46 10.66
CA ARG A 3 16.75 1.29 10.01
C ARG A 3 15.37 0.93 10.57
N SER A 4 14.43 1.88 10.59
CA SER A 4 13.06 1.63 11.07
C SER A 4 12.35 0.55 10.25
N ASN A 5 12.64 0.46 8.96
CA ASN A 5 12.07 -0.48 7.98
C ASN A 5 12.94 -1.74 7.76
N ASP A 6 13.57 -2.28 8.80
CA ASP A 6 14.27 -3.57 8.74
C ASP A 6 13.29 -4.70 8.42
N LYS A 7 13.58 -5.50 7.38
CA LYS A 7 12.67 -6.53 6.85
C LYS A 7 12.31 -7.61 7.86
N HIS A 8 13.24 -8.05 8.70
CA HIS A 8 12.94 -9.06 9.72
C HIS A 8 11.90 -8.53 10.71
N ARG A 9 12.04 -7.27 11.12
CA ARG A 9 11.08 -6.62 12.01
C ARG A 9 9.72 -6.42 11.32
N ILE A 10 9.69 -6.12 10.02
CA ILE A 10 8.44 -5.99 9.26
C ILE A 10 7.74 -7.34 9.17
N ILE A 11 8.46 -8.43 8.86
CA ILE A 11 7.91 -9.79 8.81
C ILE A 11 7.32 -10.16 10.18
N GLU A 12 8.11 -10.04 11.25
CA GLU A 12 7.68 -10.33 12.60
C GLU A 12 6.44 -9.52 13.01
N HIS A 13 6.43 -8.22 12.69
CA HIS A 13 5.29 -7.34 12.94
C HIS A 13 4.02 -7.86 12.25
N TYR A 14 4.08 -8.16 10.96
CA TYR A 14 2.90 -8.63 10.23
C TYR A 14 2.50 -10.06 10.61
N ASP A 15 3.44 -10.97 10.87
CA ASP A 15 3.14 -12.33 11.29
C ASP A 15 2.43 -12.36 12.66
N VAL A 16 2.88 -11.53 13.59
CA VAL A 16 2.27 -11.43 14.92
C VAL A 16 0.95 -10.68 14.90
N LEU A 17 0.86 -9.57 14.12
CA LEU A 17 -0.27 -8.65 14.20
C LEU A 17 -1.37 -8.94 13.18
N SER A 18 -1.11 -9.67 12.10
CA SER A 18 -2.12 -9.94 11.06
C SER A 18 -3.43 -10.53 11.59
N PRO A 19 -3.42 -11.53 12.50
CA PRO A 19 -4.68 -12.03 13.07
C PRO A 19 -5.45 -10.97 13.87
N TYR A 20 -4.73 -10.07 14.56
CA TYR A 20 -5.33 -8.98 15.33
C TYR A 20 -5.86 -7.89 14.42
N TYR A 21 -5.07 -7.45 13.42
CA TYR A 21 -5.53 -6.50 12.43
C TYR A 21 -6.83 -6.97 11.78
N ARG A 22 -6.92 -8.24 11.42
CA ARG A 22 -8.14 -8.78 10.83
C ARG A 22 -9.34 -8.70 11.78
N SER A 23 -9.13 -8.94 13.09
CA SER A 23 -10.23 -8.89 14.06
C SER A 23 -10.69 -7.46 14.39
N PHE A 24 -9.78 -6.48 14.45
CA PHE A 24 -10.09 -5.10 14.82
C PHE A 24 -10.35 -4.20 13.62
N TRP A 25 -9.56 -4.37 12.57
CA TRP A 25 -9.59 -3.49 11.41
C TRP A 25 -10.38 -4.07 10.24
N GLY A 26 -10.48 -5.37 10.13
CA GLY A 26 -11.24 -6.08 9.09
C GLY A 26 -10.38 -6.70 8.00
N GLU A 27 -11.01 -6.97 6.86
CA GLU A 27 -10.37 -7.68 5.74
C GLU A 27 -9.35 -6.81 4.98
N HIS A 28 -9.47 -5.47 5.04
CA HIS A 28 -8.59 -4.52 4.37
C HIS A 28 -7.69 -3.81 5.38
N LEU A 29 -6.36 -3.85 5.17
CA LEU A 29 -5.41 -3.16 6.07
C LEU A 29 -5.25 -1.67 5.77
N HIS A 30 -5.66 -1.24 4.58
CA HIS A 30 -5.46 0.12 4.09
C HIS A 30 -6.53 1.11 4.57
N HIS A 31 -6.31 2.40 4.24
CA HIS A 31 -7.25 3.49 4.48
C HIS A 31 -8.62 3.25 3.86
N GLY A 32 -9.62 3.90 4.43
CA GLY A 32 -10.90 4.12 3.76
C GLY A 32 -10.89 5.40 2.93
N TYR A 33 -11.73 5.45 1.90
CA TYR A 33 -12.02 6.62 1.09
C TYR A 33 -13.50 6.98 1.25
N TRP A 34 -13.78 7.99 2.06
CA TRP A 34 -15.14 8.46 2.34
C TRP A 34 -15.54 9.50 1.30
N ILE A 35 -16.63 9.22 0.56
CA ILE A 35 -17.19 10.13 -0.45
C ILE A 35 -18.18 11.09 0.20
N ARG A 36 -19.05 10.58 1.08
CA ARG A 36 -20.07 11.38 1.77
C ARG A 36 -19.72 11.66 3.24
N GLY A 37 -18.81 10.87 3.80
CA GLY A 37 -18.37 10.99 5.18
C GLY A 37 -19.14 10.13 6.20
N ASP A 38 -20.27 9.53 5.81
CA ASP A 38 -21.13 8.70 6.67
C ASP A 38 -21.02 7.19 6.41
N GLU A 39 -20.24 6.79 5.43
CA GLU A 39 -20.05 5.39 5.08
C GLU A 39 -19.40 4.60 6.22
N SER A 40 -19.72 3.28 6.28
CA SER A 40 -18.99 2.38 7.16
C SER A 40 -17.51 2.29 6.75
N LYS A 41 -16.66 1.85 7.65
CA LYS A 41 -15.24 1.62 7.40
C LYS A 41 -15.02 0.65 6.21
N GLU A 42 -15.74 -0.45 6.22
CA GLU A 42 -15.65 -1.49 5.19
C GLU A 42 -16.05 -0.93 3.80
N LYS A 43 -17.13 -0.14 3.75
CA LYS A 43 -17.54 0.52 2.50
C LYS A 43 -16.50 1.53 2.03
N ALA A 44 -15.95 2.33 2.93
CA ALA A 44 -14.92 3.29 2.59
C ALA A 44 -13.62 2.62 2.12
N GLN A 45 -13.24 1.47 2.70
CA GLN A 45 -12.11 0.67 2.25
C GLN A 45 -12.32 0.14 0.83
N LEU A 46 -13.50 -0.39 0.53
CA LEU A 46 -13.85 -0.79 -0.84
C LEU A 46 -13.83 0.40 -1.81
N GLN A 47 -14.33 1.56 -1.38
CA GLN A 47 -14.31 2.78 -2.20
C GLN A 47 -12.90 3.24 -2.53
N LEU A 48 -11.89 3.00 -1.69
CA LEU A 48 -10.49 3.28 -2.04
C LEU A 48 -10.01 2.40 -3.20
N ILE A 49 -10.32 1.09 -3.16
CA ILE A 49 -9.97 0.18 -4.25
C ILE A 49 -10.70 0.57 -5.53
N GLU A 50 -12.00 0.88 -5.44
CA GLU A 50 -12.82 1.35 -6.56
C GLU A 50 -12.25 2.63 -7.16
N HIS A 51 -11.86 3.59 -6.32
CA HIS A 51 -11.27 4.86 -6.75
C HIS A 51 -9.96 4.65 -7.53
N LEU A 52 -9.07 3.79 -7.01
CA LEU A 52 -7.82 3.47 -7.69
C LEU A 52 -8.08 2.70 -9.00
N ALA A 53 -9.02 1.74 -9.03
CA ALA A 53 -9.39 0.97 -10.21
C ALA A 53 -10.03 1.86 -11.31
N GLN A 54 -10.75 2.92 -10.93
CA GLN A 54 -11.29 3.90 -11.89
C GLN A 54 -10.18 4.72 -12.55
N ARG A 55 -9.05 4.99 -11.85
CA ARG A 55 -7.88 5.69 -12.40
C ARG A 55 -6.97 4.78 -13.20
N ALA A 56 -6.94 3.49 -12.86
CA ALA A 56 -6.20 2.45 -13.57
C ALA A 56 -7.19 1.39 -14.08
N PRO A 57 -7.88 1.62 -15.21
CA PRO A 57 -8.95 0.76 -15.68
C PRO A 57 -8.50 -0.69 -15.86
N VAL A 58 -9.11 -1.59 -15.10
CA VAL A 58 -8.84 -3.03 -15.13
C VAL A 58 -9.68 -3.66 -16.24
N LYS A 59 -9.01 -4.21 -17.24
CA LYS A 59 -9.70 -4.95 -18.32
C LYS A 59 -10.10 -6.35 -17.83
N PRO A 60 -11.25 -6.90 -18.26
CA PRO A 60 -11.59 -8.30 -17.99
C PRO A 60 -10.49 -9.24 -18.51
N GLY A 61 -10.07 -10.19 -17.67
CA GLY A 61 -8.98 -11.13 -17.98
C GLY A 61 -7.58 -10.55 -17.87
N ALA A 62 -7.42 -9.34 -17.34
CA ALA A 62 -6.11 -8.74 -17.13
C ALA A 62 -5.25 -9.56 -16.16
N ASP A 63 -3.97 -9.71 -16.49
CA ASP A 63 -2.95 -10.22 -15.57
C ASP A 63 -2.50 -9.10 -14.62
N ILE A 64 -2.75 -9.27 -13.33
CA ILE A 64 -2.41 -8.27 -12.30
C ILE A 64 -1.37 -8.84 -11.34
N LEU A 65 -0.36 -8.03 -11.01
CA LEU A 65 0.55 -8.28 -9.89
C LEU A 65 0.21 -7.32 -8.75
N ASP A 66 -0.31 -7.84 -7.63
CA ASP A 66 -0.58 -7.10 -6.39
C ASP A 66 0.64 -7.18 -5.47
N ILE A 67 1.37 -6.07 -5.38
CA ILE A 67 2.68 -5.97 -4.72
C ILE A 67 2.48 -5.50 -3.28
N GLY A 68 2.77 -6.39 -2.32
CA GLY A 68 2.47 -6.18 -0.91
C GLY A 68 0.99 -6.41 -0.61
N CYS A 69 0.44 -7.50 -1.12
CA CYS A 69 -1.00 -7.80 -1.12
C CYS A 69 -1.66 -7.97 0.26
N GLY A 70 -0.89 -8.02 1.34
CA GLY A 70 -1.43 -8.25 2.69
C GLY A 70 -2.30 -9.52 2.75
N PHE A 71 -3.50 -9.41 3.30
CA PHE A 71 -4.47 -10.52 3.36
C PHE A 71 -5.13 -10.87 2.01
N GLY A 72 -4.74 -10.19 0.93
CA GLY A 72 -5.28 -10.43 -0.40
C GLY A 72 -6.61 -9.73 -0.68
N ALA A 73 -7.10 -8.84 0.19
CA ALA A 73 -8.43 -8.26 0.02
C ALA A 73 -8.58 -7.46 -1.29
N SER A 74 -7.58 -6.64 -1.66
CA SER A 74 -7.56 -5.96 -2.98
C SER A 74 -7.47 -6.96 -4.13
N SER A 75 -6.60 -7.97 -4.03
CA SER A 75 -6.47 -9.04 -5.02
C SER A 75 -7.79 -9.76 -5.27
N LEU A 76 -8.49 -10.15 -4.20
CA LEU A 76 -9.78 -10.85 -4.29
C LEU A 76 -10.87 -9.94 -4.88
N TYR A 77 -10.87 -8.66 -4.51
CA TYR A 77 -11.79 -7.68 -5.10
C TYR A 77 -11.58 -7.56 -6.61
N LEU A 78 -10.33 -7.43 -7.07
CA LEU A 78 -9.99 -7.31 -8.48
C LEU A 78 -10.34 -8.58 -9.26
N ALA A 79 -10.03 -9.76 -8.72
CA ALA A 79 -10.41 -11.03 -9.34
C ALA A 79 -11.93 -11.16 -9.47
N LYS A 80 -12.69 -10.83 -8.42
CA LYS A 80 -14.15 -10.98 -8.37
C LYS A 80 -14.90 -9.97 -9.25
N ASN A 81 -14.53 -8.71 -9.16
CA ASN A 81 -15.31 -7.62 -9.75
C ASN A 81 -14.85 -7.23 -11.16
N HIS A 82 -13.60 -7.58 -11.52
CA HIS A 82 -13.03 -7.28 -12.83
C HIS A 82 -12.67 -8.53 -13.63
N ASN A 83 -12.99 -9.75 -13.10
CA ASN A 83 -12.61 -11.00 -13.74
C ASN A 83 -11.11 -11.06 -14.10
N ALA A 84 -10.25 -10.54 -13.24
CA ALA A 84 -8.81 -10.47 -13.44
C ALA A 84 -8.11 -11.74 -12.91
N ALA A 85 -7.00 -12.13 -13.54
CA ALA A 85 -6.07 -13.12 -13.01
C ALA A 85 -5.04 -12.42 -12.10
N VAL A 86 -5.11 -12.62 -10.78
CA VAL A 86 -4.30 -11.87 -9.84
C VAL A 86 -3.20 -12.73 -9.23
N THR A 87 -1.97 -12.24 -9.26
CA THR A 87 -0.85 -12.78 -8.47
C THR A 87 -0.51 -11.78 -7.38
N GLY A 88 -0.75 -12.14 -6.12
CA GLY A 88 -0.37 -11.33 -4.96
C GLY A 88 0.98 -11.78 -4.38
N ILE A 89 1.84 -10.83 -3.99
CA ILE A 89 3.08 -11.12 -3.29
C ILE A 89 3.13 -10.40 -1.94
N THR A 90 3.65 -11.09 -0.93
CA THR A 90 3.94 -10.54 0.41
C THR A 90 5.12 -11.25 1.04
N ILE A 91 5.80 -10.60 1.99
CA ILE A 91 6.91 -11.18 2.77
C ILE A 91 6.45 -11.95 4.01
N SER A 92 5.16 -11.94 4.33
CA SER A 92 4.58 -12.64 5.49
C SER A 92 3.97 -13.99 5.08
N PRO A 93 4.51 -15.13 5.55
CA PRO A 93 3.92 -16.44 5.30
C PRO A 93 2.50 -16.56 5.89
N VAL A 94 2.22 -15.90 7.01
CA VAL A 94 0.89 -15.85 7.62
C VAL A 94 -0.12 -15.18 6.68
N GLN A 95 0.26 -14.07 6.06
CA GLN A 95 -0.60 -13.37 5.10
C GLN A 95 -0.85 -14.22 3.84
N VAL A 96 0.19 -14.89 3.30
CA VAL A 96 0.03 -15.82 2.17
C VAL A 96 -1.02 -16.89 2.47
N GLU A 97 -0.92 -17.53 3.65
CA GLU A 97 -1.88 -18.56 4.05
C GLU A 97 -3.31 -18.01 4.18
N MET A 98 -3.46 -16.83 4.78
CA MET A 98 -4.76 -16.17 4.96
C MET A 98 -5.40 -15.82 3.61
N ALA A 99 -4.63 -15.24 2.71
CA ALA A 99 -5.06 -14.82 1.37
C ALA A 99 -5.42 -16.04 0.49
N ALA A 100 -4.59 -17.08 0.49
CA ALA A 100 -4.85 -18.30 -0.27
C ALA A 100 -6.13 -19.03 0.20
N LYS A 101 -6.36 -19.11 1.51
CA LYS A 101 -7.61 -19.68 2.08
C LYS A 101 -8.84 -18.87 1.65
N ALA A 102 -8.73 -17.54 1.61
CA ALA A 102 -9.83 -16.68 1.19
C ALA A 102 -10.13 -16.84 -0.31
N ALA A 103 -9.11 -16.90 -1.18
CA ALA A 103 -9.27 -17.15 -2.61
C ALA A 103 -9.95 -18.51 -2.90
N ALA A 104 -9.48 -19.56 -2.22
CA ALA A 104 -10.05 -20.92 -2.37
C ALA A 104 -11.51 -20.96 -1.93
N ARG A 105 -11.87 -20.32 -0.83
CA ARG A 105 -13.25 -20.23 -0.32
C ARG A 105 -14.18 -19.56 -1.33
N GLU A 106 -13.71 -18.52 -2.02
CA GLU A 106 -14.51 -17.75 -2.99
C GLU A 106 -14.34 -18.25 -4.43
N GLN A 107 -13.50 -19.25 -4.66
CA GLN A 107 -13.22 -19.84 -5.99
C GLN A 107 -12.75 -18.80 -7.02
N LEU A 108 -11.88 -17.86 -6.59
CA LEU A 108 -11.37 -16.79 -7.41
C LEU A 108 -10.02 -17.14 -8.06
N ASP A 109 -9.76 -16.58 -9.25
CA ASP A 109 -8.46 -16.70 -9.92
C ASP A 109 -7.43 -15.73 -9.31
N ALA A 110 -7.02 -16.05 -8.09
CA ALA A 110 -6.01 -15.30 -7.34
C ALA A 110 -5.01 -16.27 -6.70
N LYS A 111 -3.71 -16.01 -6.93
CA LYS A 111 -2.58 -16.78 -6.39
C LYS A 111 -1.75 -15.91 -5.50
N PHE A 112 -1.24 -16.48 -4.40
CA PHE A 112 -0.45 -15.73 -3.42
C PHE A 112 0.90 -16.40 -3.20
N LEU A 113 1.97 -15.60 -3.27
CA LEU A 113 3.36 -16.06 -3.17
C LEU A 113 4.08 -15.36 -2.04
N LEU A 114 4.88 -16.14 -1.30
CA LEU A 114 5.85 -15.59 -0.37
C LEU A 114 7.03 -15.05 -1.18
N MET A 115 7.10 -13.74 -1.34
CA MET A 115 8.11 -13.09 -2.17
C MET A 115 8.39 -11.66 -1.67
N ASP A 116 9.68 -11.33 -1.60
CA ASP A 116 10.12 -9.96 -1.33
C ASP A 116 9.98 -9.09 -2.60
N ALA A 117 9.20 -8.02 -2.51
CA ALA A 117 8.99 -7.08 -3.61
C ALA A 117 10.30 -6.43 -4.11
N GLU A 118 11.30 -6.24 -3.23
CA GLU A 118 12.61 -5.69 -3.61
C GLU A 118 13.55 -6.71 -4.25
N ALA A 119 13.12 -7.98 -4.36
CA ALA A 119 13.83 -9.07 -5.03
C ALA A 119 12.88 -9.90 -5.91
N MET A 120 11.73 -9.32 -6.30
CA MET A 120 10.75 -10.01 -7.13
C MET A 120 11.30 -10.32 -8.51
N HIS A 121 10.98 -11.53 -8.98
CA HIS A 121 11.33 -12.00 -10.31
C HIS A 121 10.17 -12.78 -10.92
N PHE A 122 9.80 -12.43 -12.16
CA PHE A 122 8.77 -13.11 -12.95
C PHE A 122 9.24 -13.24 -14.40
N GLU A 123 8.96 -14.40 -15.00
CA GLU A 123 9.22 -14.66 -16.43
C GLU A 123 8.17 -13.99 -17.34
N LYS A 124 7.06 -13.53 -16.80
CA LYS A 124 5.98 -12.86 -17.54
C LYS A 124 5.87 -11.39 -17.16
N GLN A 125 5.26 -10.63 -18.06
CA GLN A 125 4.82 -9.25 -17.80
C GLN A 125 3.33 -9.20 -17.48
N PHE A 126 2.92 -8.12 -16.82
CA PHE A 126 1.58 -7.89 -16.32
C PHE A 126 0.92 -6.70 -17.02
N ASP A 127 -0.41 -6.73 -17.14
CA ASP A 127 -1.21 -5.62 -17.64
C ASP A 127 -1.29 -4.49 -16.61
N LEU A 128 -1.28 -4.86 -15.32
CA LEU A 128 -1.38 -3.92 -14.21
C LEU A 128 -0.48 -4.38 -13.05
N LEU A 129 0.35 -3.47 -12.56
CA LEU A 129 0.94 -3.56 -11.22
C LEU A 129 0.08 -2.75 -10.27
N TRP A 130 -0.25 -3.36 -9.14
CA TRP A 130 -1.08 -2.79 -8.09
C TRP A 130 -0.32 -2.76 -6.79
N SER A 131 -0.31 -1.64 -6.07
CA SER A 131 0.33 -1.55 -4.77
C SER A 131 -0.42 -0.58 -3.88
N VAL A 132 -0.92 -1.06 -2.75
CA VAL A 132 -1.66 -0.28 -1.77
C VAL A 132 -0.93 -0.32 -0.43
N GLU A 133 -0.39 0.84 0.01
CA GLU A 133 0.27 1.04 1.31
C GLU A 133 1.40 0.04 1.60
N SER A 134 2.29 -0.17 0.64
CA SER A 134 3.34 -1.18 0.76
C SER A 134 4.74 -0.60 0.51
N ILE A 135 4.88 0.31 -0.46
CA ILE A 135 6.20 0.78 -0.92
C ILE A 135 6.92 1.61 0.15
N SER A 136 6.19 2.25 1.06
CA SER A 136 6.77 2.98 2.21
C SER A 136 7.62 2.09 3.13
N HIS A 137 7.44 0.76 3.11
CA HIS A 137 8.28 -0.20 3.83
C HIS A 137 9.62 -0.51 3.13
N TYR A 138 9.78 -0.25 1.83
CA TYR A 138 10.94 -0.70 1.07
C TYR A 138 12.17 0.17 1.33
N GLN A 139 13.34 -0.47 1.32
CA GLN A 139 14.65 0.18 1.57
C GLN A 139 15.32 0.62 0.27
N ARG A 140 15.13 -0.15 -0.82
CA ARG A 140 15.79 0.04 -2.13
C ARG A 140 14.78 0.43 -3.20
N ARG A 141 14.09 1.56 -2.97
CA ARG A 141 12.97 1.99 -3.82
C ARG A 141 13.38 2.24 -5.27
N GLU A 142 14.56 2.85 -5.53
CA GLU A 142 15.01 3.08 -6.90
C GLU A 142 15.15 1.76 -7.67
N GLU A 143 15.74 0.75 -7.06
CA GLU A 143 15.88 -0.59 -7.63
C GLU A 143 14.52 -1.28 -7.78
N PHE A 144 13.63 -1.11 -6.79
CA PHE A 144 12.26 -1.63 -6.84
C PHE A 144 11.49 -1.05 -8.03
N PHE A 145 11.45 0.27 -8.20
CA PHE A 145 10.74 0.90 -9.33
C PHE A 145 11.35 0.51 -10.68
N ALA A 146 12.67 0.37 -10.77
CA ALA A 146 13.33 -0.11 -11.97
C ALA A 146 12.94 -1.56 -12.31
N SER A 147 12.82 -2.42 -11.31
CA SER A 147 12.39 -3.81 -11.49
C SER A 147 10.89 -3.90 -11.82
N ALA A 148 10.06 -3.13 -11.14
CA ALA A 148 8.62 -3.06 -11.38
C ALA A 148 8.31 -2.60 -12.82
N ALA A 149 8.98 -1.56 -13.31
CA ALA A 149 8.77 -1.06 -14.67
C ALA A 149 9.01 -2.13 -15.75
N LYS A 150 9.98 -3.03 -15.55
CA LYS A 150 10.28 -4.15 -16.48
C LYS A 150 9.20 -5.22 -16.50
N LEU A 151 8.41 -5.32 -15.45
CA LEU A 151 7.32 -6.30 -15.35
C LEU A 151 6.03 -5.81 -16.00
N LEU A 152 5.98 -4.58 -16.51
CA LEU A 152 4.82 -4.08 -17.26
C LEU A 152 4.88 -4.47 -18.71
N LYS A 153 3.75 -4.94 -19.24
CA LYS A 153 3.54 -5.04 -20.69
C LYS A 153 3.59 -3.63 -21.33
N PRO A 154 3.89 -3.51 -22.63
CA PRO A 154 3.74 -2.23 -23.32
C PRO A 154 2.32 -1.67 -23.15
N GLY A 155 2.19 -0.42 -22.67
CA GLY A 155 0.92 0.19 -22.31
C GLY A 155 0.29 -0.30 -21.00
N GLY A 156 0.99 -1.15 -20.25
CA GLY A 156 0.58 -1.59 -18.92
C GLY A 156 0.63 -0.47 -17.90
N LEU A 157 -0.14 -0.59 -16.82
CA LEU A 157 -0.32 0.44 -15.81
C LEU A 157 0.34 0.04 -14.47
N PHE A 158 0.83 1.04 -13.73
CA PHE A 158 1.23 0.89 -12.34
C PHE A 158 0.36 1.81 -11.48
N ALA A 159 -0.49 1.21 -10.66
CA ALA A 159 -1.42 1.87 -9.76
C ALA A 159 -0.90 1.77 -8.31
N ILE A 160 -0.78 2.90 -7.66
CA ILE A 160 -0.18 3.03 -6.33
C ILE A 160 -1.05 3.91 -5.46
N THR A 161 -1.31 3.51 -4.21
CA THR A 161 -1.63 4.42 -3.12
C THR A 161 -0.63 4.21 -2.00
N ASP A 162 -0.11 5.29 -1.40
CA ASP A 162 0.88 5.16 -0.33
C ASP A 162 0.92 6.39 0.58
N TRP A 163 1.74 6.31 1.60
CA TRP A 163 2.02 7.32 2.61
C TRP A 163 3.21 8.17 2.22
N PHE A 164 3.06 9.48 2.37
CA PHE A 164 4.08 10.45 2.00
C PHE A 164 4.28 11.47 3.11
N LYS A 165 5.47 12.04 3.17
CA LYS A 165 5.72 13.27 3.90
C LYS A 165 5.58 14.48 2.99
N LYS A 166 5.16 15.61 3.55
CA LYS A 166 5.18 16.90 2.84
C LYS A 166 6.60 17.26 2.40
N GLU A 167 6.70 17.94 1.29
CA GLU A 167 7.97 18.53 0.86
C GLU A 167 8.43 19.66 1.81
N ASN A 168 9.74 19.83 1.91
CA ASN A 168 10.35 20.94 2.65
C ASN A 168 9.92 21.07 4.13
N LEU A 169 9.78 19.92 4.81
CA LEU A 169 9.53 19.90 6.25
C LEU A 169 10.70 20.51 7.03
N THR A 170 10.38 21.33 8.01
CA THR A 170 11.37 21.80 8.98
C THR A 170 11.84 20.64 9.89
N PRO A 171 13.02 20.74 10.53
CA PRO A 171 13.46 19.74 11.49
C PRO A 171 12.49 19.55 12.67
N VAL A 172 11.74 20.59 13.03
CA VAL A 172 10.72 20.53 14.10
C VAL A 172 9.52 19.71 13.64
N GLU A 173 8.99 19.97 12.44
CA GLU A 173 7.87 19.22 11.85
C GLU A 173 8.25 17.76 11.62
N THR A 174 9.46 17.49 11.12
CA THR A 174 9.98 16.12 10.93
C THR A 174 9.99 15.35 12.24
N ARG A 175 10.54 15.93 13.33
CA ARG A 175 10.55 15.29 14.65
C ARG A 175 9.15 15.09 15.22
N LYS A 176 8.24 16.03 14.98
CA LYS A 176 6.89 15.99 15.55
C LYS A 176 5.97 15.02 14.82
N PHE A 177 6.00 14.98 13.49
CA PHE A 177 5.03 14.25 12.69
C PHE A 177 5.62 13.00 12.04
N ILE A 178 6.83 13.08 11.48
CA ILE A 178 7.36 12.00 10.62
C ILE A 178 8.07 10.91 11.43
N HIS A 179 9.03 11.28 12.29
CA HIS A 179 9.80 10.28 13.06
C HIS A 179 8.92 9.33 13.91
N PRO A 180 7.83 9.78 14.59
CA PRO A 180 6.96 8.86 15.31
C PRO A 180 6.27 7.87 14.37
N ILE A 181 5.85 8.32 13.17
CA ILE A 181 5.22 7.47 12.15
C ILE A 181 6.22 6.42 11.66
N GLU A 182 7.39 6.86 11.19
CA GLU A 182 8.43 5.97 10.67
C GLU A 182 8.84 4.90 11.70
N LYS A 183 9.02 5.32 12.95
CA LYS A 183 9.39 4.40 14.03
C LYS A 183 8.29 3.41 14.39
N GLY A 184 7.03 3.89 14.51
CA GLY A 184 5.92 3.06 14.99
C GLY A 184 5.35 2.15 13.91
N MET A 185 5.42 2.58 12.64
CA MET A 185 4.85 1.84 11.51
C MET A 185 5.90 1.08 10.69
N LEU A 186 7.17 1.13 11.08
CA LEU A 186 8.29 0.47 10.39
C LEU A 186 8.40 0.87 8.92
N VAL A 187 8.22 2.16 8.63
CA VAL A 187 8.30 2.74 7.29
C VAL A 187 9.43 3.77 7.20
N GLU A 188 9.75 4.17 5.98
CA GLU A 188 10.56 5.34 5.66
C GLU A 188 9.80 6.18 4.64
N LEU A 189 9.30 7.35 5.04
CA LEU A 189 8.44 8.17 4.19
C LEU A 189 9.26 8.98 3.19
N GLN A 190 8.87 8.88 1.93
CA GLN A 190 9.30 9.76 0.86
C GLN A 190 8.27 10.85 0.63
N ASN A 191 8.58 11.88 -0.15
CA ASN A 191 7.58 12.81 -0.66
C ASN A 191 7.06 12.36 -2.03
N MET A 192 5.98 12.96 -2.50
CA MET A 192 5.36 12.57 -3.77
C MET A 192 6.28 12.84 -4.98
N ARG A 193 7.16 13.85 -4.95
CA ARG A 193 8.12 14.11 -6.03
C ARG A 193 9.17 13.00 -6.17
N ASP A 194 9.53 12.35 -5.06
CA ASP A 194 10.44 11.20 -5.15
C ASP A 194 9.81 10.07 -5.94
N TYR A 195 8.50 9.78 -5.73
CA TYR A 195 7.79 8.77 -6.52
C TYR A 195 7.61 9.21 -7.99
N GLU A 196 7.33 10.49 -8.25
CA GLU A 196 7.33 11.03 -9.62
C GLU A 196 8.66 10.77 -10.32
N ARG A 197 9.77 11.07 -9.64
CA ARG A 197 11.12 10.82 -10.15
C ARG A 197 11.36 9.33 -10.38
N PHE A 198 11.01 8.46 -9.44
CA PHE A 198 11.19 7.01 -9.60
C PHE A 198 10.39 6.46 -10.78
N LEU A 199 9.15 6.88 -10.96
CA LEU A 199 8.32 6.46 -12.08
C LEU A 199 8.87 6.97 -13.42
N THR A 200 9.13 8.27 -13.53
CA THR A 200 9.55 8.90 -14.79
C THR A 200 10.96 8.51 -15.22
N SER A 201 11.91 8.33 -14.28
CA SER A 201 13.27 7.87 -14.59
C SER A 201 13.30 6.43 -15.12
N ASN A 202 12.24 5.64 -14.88
CA ASN A 202 12.07 4.30 -15.41
C ASN A 202 11.13 4.24 -16.63
N GLY A 203 10.92 5.37 -17.30
CA GLY A 203 10.17 5.45 -18.56
C GLY A 203 8.65 5.36 -18.42
N LEU A 204 8.11 5.48 -17.20
CA LEU A 204 6.68 5.49 -16.96
C LEU A 204 6.13 6.91 -17.04
N GLN A 205 5.04 7.10 -17.78
CA GLN A 205 4.32 8.37 -17.88
C GLN A 205 3.26 8.42 -16.77
N ILE A 206 3.29 9.48 -15.95
CA ILE A 206 2.27 9.70 -14.92
C ILE A 206 0.97 10.12 -15.57
N MET A 207 -0.08 9.36 -15.34
CA MET A 207 -1.44 9.60 -15.84
C MET A 207 -2.30 10.28 -14.78
N HIS A 208 -2.16 9.85 -13.51
CA HIS A 208 -2.87 10.41 -12.36
C HIS A 208 -1.92 10.62 -11.19
N ARG A 209 -2.13 11.73 -10.49
CA ARG A 209 -1.48 12.09 -9.23
C ARG A 209 -2.49 12.83 -8.38
N GLU A 210 -2.87 12.24 -7.26
CA GLU A 210 -3.91 12.81 -6.38
C GLU A 210 -3.43 12.81 -4.91
N ILE A 211 -3.90 13.80 -4.15
CA ILE A 211 -3.78 13.82 -2.69
C ILE A 211 -5.16 13.49 -2.14
N LEU A 212 -5.25 12.46 -1.29
CA LEU A 212 -6.50 11.88 -0.82
C LEU A 212 -6.77 12.17 0.66
N ASN A 213 -6.04 13.12 1.27
CA ASN A 213 -6.13 13.39 2.71
C ASN A 213 -7.56 13.66 3.19
N GLU A 214 -8.32 14.49 2.47
CA GLU A 214 -9.67 14.86 2.87
C GLU A 214 -10.58 13.64 2.97
N ASN A 215 -10.57 12.80 1.94
CA ASN A 215 -11.41 11.60 1.88
C ASN A 215 -10.93 10.48 2.80
N CYS A 216 -9.64 10.46 3.18
CA CYS A 216 -9.06 9.39 3.99
C CYS A 216 -8.87 9.75 5.48
N ALA A 217 -9.08 11.00 5.87
CA ALA A 217 -8.80 11.51 7.23
C ALA A 217 -9.51 10.73 8.33
N LYS A 218 -10.75 10.30 8.11
CA LYS A 218 -11.56 9.53 9.08
C LYS A 218 -10.93 8.21 9.49
N THR A 219 -10.04 7.64 8.65
CA THR A 219 -9.23 6.46 9.00
C THR A 219 -8.55 6.63 10.36
N TRP A 220 -7.93 7.78 10.60
CA TRP A 220 -7.16 8.03 11.82
C TRP A 220 -8.03 8.28 13.05
N ASP A 221 -9.23 8.81 12.89
CA ASP A 221 -10.21 8.89 13.99
C ASP A 221 -10.64 7.48 14.41
N LEU A 222 -10.92 6.60 13.45
CA LEU A 222 -11.26 5.20 13.72
C LEU A 222 -10.09 4.42 14.33
N CYS A 223 -8.85 4.64 13.88
CA CYS A 223 -7.66 4.04 14.48
C CYS A 223 -7.49 4.46 15.95
N LEU A 224 -7.80 5.71 16.29
CA LEU A 224 -7.75 6.18 17.69
C LEU A 224 -8.91 5.65 18.52
N ASP A 225 -10.09 5.39 17.93
CA ASP A 225 -11.21 4.78 18.63
C ASP A 225 -10.96 3.32 19.01
N ILE A 226 -10.15 2.58 18.23
CA ILE A 226 -9.73 1.21 18.58
C ILE A 226 -9.00 1.16 19.94
N ILE A 227 -8.30 2.22 20.33
CA ILE A 227 -7.63 2.32 21.64
C ILE A 227 -8.62 2.18 22.81
N ARG A 228 -9.91 2.41 22.59
CA ARG A 228 -10.97 2.25 23.60
C ARG A 228 -11.41 0.78 23.75
N ASP A 229 -11.06 -0.09 22.82
CA ASP A 229 -11.42 -1.51 22.88
C ASP A 229 -10.50 -2.27 23.85
N LYS A 230 -11.10 -3.01 24.80
CA LYS A 230 -10.35 -3.79 25.77
C LYS A 230 -9.47 -4.87 25.11
N ALA A 231 -9.89 -5.43 23.99
CA ALA A 231 -9.14 -6.43 23.25
C ALA A 231 -7.87 -5.84 22.61
N PHE A 232 -7.88 -4.54 22.26
CA PHE A 232 -6.69 -3.83 21.80
C PHE A 232 -5.60 -3.79 22.88
N TRP A 233 -5.97 -3.69 24.15
CA TRP A 233 -5.01 -3.68 25.27
C TRP A 233 -4.35 -5.06 25.52
N ALA A 234 -4.95 -6.15 25.06
CA ALA A 234 -4.28 -7.45 25.05
C ALA A 234 -3.06 -7.44 24.11
N LEU A 235 -3.06 -6.59 23.08
CA LEU A 235 -1.93 -6.37 22.20
C LEU A 235 -0.77 -5.65 22.92
N ALA A 236 -1.07 -4.76 23.87
CA ALA A 236 -0.05 -4.07 24.65
C ALA A 236 0.87 -5.04 25.42
N VAL A 237 0.30 -6.14 25.90
CA VAL A 237 1.07 -7.19 26.61
C VAL A 237 2.04 -7.91 25.67
N LYS A 238 1.66 -8.11 24.41
CA LYS A 238 2.51 -8.77 23.40
C LYS A 238 3.58 -7.84 22.84
N LEU A 239 3.24 -6.59 22.57
CA LEU A 239 4.14 -5.61 21.94
C LEU A 239 5.06 -4.90 22.95
N GLY A 240 4.74 -4.94 24.25
CA GLY A 240 5.57 -4.30 25.28
C GLY A 240 5.89 -2.82 24.95
N ALA A 241 7.16 -2.49 24.94
CA ALA A 241 7.61 -1.12 24.65
C ALA A 241 7.28 -0.62 23.23
N GLU A 242 7.12 -1.51 22.25
CA GLU A 242 6.76 -1.16 20.88
C GLU A 242 5.33 -0.64 20.79
N PHE A 243 4.43 -1.10 21.66
CA PHE A 243 3.06 -0.62 21.74
C PHE A 243 2.97 0.90 21.95
N VAL A 244 3.83 1.47 22.79
CA VAL A 244 3.87 2.93 23.03
C VAL A 244 4.30 3.67 21.75
N SER A 245 5.24 3.12 20.99
CA SER A 245 5.69 3.69 19.72
C SER A 245 4.55 3.65 18.68
N TYR A 246 3.78 2.57 18.66
CA TYR A 246 2.62 2.39 17.80
C TYR A 246 1.50 3.42 18.10
N LEU A 247 1.17 3.63 19.36
CA LEU A 247 0.19 4.67 19.78
C LEU A 247 0.65 6.09 19.40
N LYS A 248 1.94 6.39 19.60
CA LYS A 248 2.51 7.68 19.19
C LYS A 248 2.44 7.89 17.69
N ALA A 249 2.62 6.82 16.91
CA ALA A 249 2.48 6.87 15.47
C ALA A 249 1.05 7.26 15.06
N PHE A 250 0.01 6.63 15.60
CA PHE A 250 -1.38 6.98 15.29
C PHE A 250 -1.72 8.43 15.60
N GLN A 251 -1.26 8.94 16.76
CA GLN A 251 -1.45 10.34 17.11
C GLN A 251 -0.72 11.29 16.13
N ALA A 252 0.51 10.93 15.75
CA ALA A 252 1.29 11.72 14.79
C ALA A 252 0.68 11.67 13.38
N MET A 253 0.15 10.52 12.95
CA MET A 253 -0.54 10.35 11.67
C MET A 253 -1.78 11.24 11.60
N ARG A 254 -2.66 11.19 12.60
CA ARG A 254 -3.84 12.06 12.66
C ARG A 254 -3.47 13.54 12.64
N ALA A 255 -2.53 13.96 13.49
CA ALA A 255 -2.08 15.34 13.55
C ALA A 255 -1.34 15.77 12.25
N GLY A 256 -0.56 14.88 11.66
CA GLY A 256 0.12 15.09 10.40
C GLY A 256 -0.84 15.26 9.21
N PHE A 257 -1.92 14.46 9.16
CA PHE A 257 -2.99 14.62 8.17
C PHE A 257 -3.68 15.98 8.29
N ALA A 258 -4.09 16.35 9.51
CA ALA A 258 -4.76 17.63 9.78
C ALA A 258 -3.89 18.85 9.44
N SER A 259 -2.56 18.74 9.58
CA SER A 259 -1.62 19.82 9.26
C SER A 259 -1.05 19.75 7.83
N GLY A 260 -1.37 18.70 7.06
CA GLY A 260 -0.81 18.46 5.72
C GLY A 260 0.67 18.06 5.71
N ASN A 261 1.26 17.72 6.88
CA ASN A 261 2.66 17.28 6.97
C ASN A 261 2.85 15.79 6.69
N PHE A 262 1.78 15.00 6.85
CA PHE A 262 1.65 13.63 6.43
C PHE A 262 0.56 13.53 5.37
N VAL A 263 0.87 12.91 4.24
CA VAL A 263 0.05 12.92 3.04
C VAL A 263 -0.27 11.48 2.63
N TYR A 264 -1.50 11.25 2.23
CA TYR A 264 -1.92 10.04 1.54
C TYR A 264 -2.14 10.36 0.08
N GLY A 265 -1.46 9.64 -0.81
CA GLY A 265 -1.45 9.97 -2.23
C GLY A 265 -1.69 8.78 -3.13
N LEU A 266 -2.12 9.08 -4.34
CA LEU A 266 -2.36 8.14 -5.43
C LEU A 266 -1.51 8.51 -6.63
N PHE A 267 -0.94 7.48 -7.27
CA PHE A 267 -0.33 7.55 -8.58
C PHE A 267 -0.89 6.46 -9.50
N VAL A 268 -1.10 6.81 -10.76
CA VAL A 268 -1.19 5.84 -11.85
C VAL A 268 -0.23 6.27 -12.94
N ALA A 269 0.65 5.35 -13.33
CA ALA A 269 1.61 5.58 -14.39
C ALA A 269 1.49 4.49 -15.46
N CYS A 270 1.81 4.83 -16.70
CA CYS A 270 1.69 3.98 -17.89
C CYS A 270 3.07 3.69 -18.48
N ALA A 271 3.35 2.44 -18.81
CA ALA A 271 4.52 2.07 -19.62
C ALA A 271 4.33 2.51 -21.07
N ALA A 272 5.43 2.88 -21.75
CA ALA A 272 5.38 3.28 -23.16
C ALA A 272 4.71 2.17 -23.99
N SER A 273 3.80 2.57 -24.91
CA SER A 273 3.24 1.64 -25.87
C SER A 273 4.27 1.30 -26.97
N SER A 274 4.19 0.10 -27.51
CA SER A 274 5.09 -0.32 -28.61
C SER A 274 5.05 0.62 -29.82
N ALA A 275 3.97 1.34 -30.04
CA ALA A 275 3.85 2.34 -31.11
C ALA A 275 4.76 3.59 -30.91
N ASN A 276 4.98 4.01 -29.64
CA ASN A 276 5.82 5.16 -29.31
C ASN A 276 7.32 4.83 -29.22
N ALA A 277 7.70 3.57 -29.09
CA ALA A 277 9.09 3.13 -29.09
C ALA A 277 9.73 3.23 -30.48
N ALA A 278 8.96 3.01 -31.56
CA ALA A 278 9.43 3.09 -32.93
C ALA A 278 9.70 4.54 -33.41
N SER A 279 9.03 5.55 -32.85
CA SER A 279 9.18 6.96 -33.27
C SER A 279 10.38 7.68 -32.64
N LYS A 280 11.07 7.09 -31.66
CA LYS A 280 12.27 7.65 -31.02
C LYS A 280 13.58 7.04 -31.53
N ALA A 281 13.50 6.05 -32.42
CA ALA A 281 14.65 5.37 -33.01
C ALA A 281 14.85 5.71 -34.50
N GLY A 282 14.13 6.69 -35.04
CA GLY A 282 14.23 7.21 -36.40
C GLY A 282 14.88 8.60 -36.47
#